data_1543e89b26e2e1b4b123093d49a09dde
#
_entry.id   1543e89b26e2e1b4b123093d49a09dde
#
_cell.length_a   1.000
_cell.length_b   1.000
_cell.length_c   1.000
_cell.angle_alpha   90.00
_cell.angle_beta   90.00
_cell.angle_gamma   90.00
#
_symmetry.space_group_name_H-M   'P 1'
#
loop_
_entity.id
_entity.type
_entity.pdbx_description
1 polymer ?
#
loop_
_entity_poly.entity_id
_entity_poly.type
_entity_poly.pdbx_seq_one_letter_code
_entity_poly.pdbx_strand_id
1 'polypeptide(L)'
;MATLPSNAGVAEAGPTPPQRKKDRTHWLYIFVIIAVIAGAAIGLIAPQAGIALEPLGKAFIALIKMIIAPIIFCTIVLGVGSVARAATVGKVGGIALIYFLIMATFALIIGLVVGNLIHPGEGLKLEPYEAAAGGESNGTVDFLMSLIPGSIPVLPTLVLALLVGFALQSMGKAGEPVLKGIGHIQAVVFKLMMMIMWAAPVGAFGAIAAVVGKTGWAAIGAMATLMGAFYLTCALFIVIILGTILKVVTGLNIFLLLKYLAREFLLIFSTSSSESALPRLIAKMEHAGVSKPVVGITVPTGYSFNLDGTAIYLTMASLFVSTAMGMPMSLGEQISLLVFMIIASKGAAGVSGAGLATLAAGLQSHRPELL
;
A
#
# COMPACT_ATOMS: atom_id res chain seq x y z
N MET A 1 54.16 52.00 -11.58
CA MET A 1 53.65 50.87 -12.42
C MET A 1 53.84 49.60 -11.62
N ALA A 2 52.85 49.19 -10.88
CA ALA A 2 52.84 47.94 -10.10
C ALA A 2 51.89 46.98 -10.74
N THR A 3 52.36 45.83 -11.26
CA THR A 3 51.60 44.75 -11.87
C THR A 3 51.11 43.87 -10.78
N LEU A 4 49.73 43.64 -10.77
CA LEU A 4 49.07 42.68 -9.92
C LEU A 4 49.29 41.25 -10.44
N PRO A 5 49.48 40.23 -9.57
CA PRO A 5 49.60 38.84 -10.01
C PRO A 5 48.23 38.26 -10.33
N SER A 6 48.19 37.56 -11.48
CA SER A 6 47.05 36.77 -11.95
C SER A 6 46.81 35.57 -11.04
N ASN A 7 45.67 35.55 -10.34
CA ASN A 7 45.18 34.38 -9.59
C ASN A 7 44.46 33.45 -10.56
N ALA A 8 45.19 32.49 -11.12
CA ALA A 8 44.58 31.31 -11.77
C ALA A 8 44.01 30.41 -10.64
N GLY A 9 42.73 30.60 -10.31
CA GLY A 9 42.03 29.79 -9.33
C GLY A 9 41.92 28.35 -9.83
N VAL A 10 42.49 27.44 -9.04
CA VAL A 10 42.23 26.00 -9.11
C VAL A 10 40.73 25.80 -8.90
N ALA A 11 40.02 25.40 -9.93
CA ALA A 11 38.65 24.99 -9.81
C ALA A 11 38.61 23.71 -8.93
N GLU A 12 38.24 23.88 -7.65
CA GLU A 12 37.90 22.75 -6.79
C GLU A 12 36.76 22.00 -7.46
N ALA A 13 37.05 20.76 -7.90
CA ALA A 13 36.04 19.81 -8.37
C ALA A 13 35.10 19.55 -7.20
N GLY A 14 33.92 20.18 -7.24
CA GLY A 14 32.86 19.90 -6.29
C GLY A 14 32.58 18.41 -6.22
N PRO A 15 32.09 17.89 -5.08
CA PRO A 15 31.83 16.45 -4.89
C PRO A 15 30.94 15.93 -6.02
N THR A 16 31.46 14.93 -6.73
CA THR A 16 30.72 14.22 -7.78
C THR A 16 29.36 13.79 -7.23
N PRO A 17 28.22 14.14 -7.87
CA PRO A 17 26.91 13.73 -7.38
C PRO A 17 26.89 12.20 -7.31
N PRO A 18 26.37 11.60 -6.22
CA PRO A 18 26.35 10.16 -6.05
C PRO A 18 25.68 9.53 -7.27
N GLN A 19 26.38 8.60 -7.91
CA GLN A 19 25.87 7.86 -9.08
C GLN A 19 24.57 7.17 -8.65
N ARG A 20 23.43 7.69 -9.10
CA ARG A 20 22.12 7.09 -8.92
C ARG A 20 22.17 5.69 -9.54
N LYS A 21 22.25 4.65 -8.70
CA LYS A 21 22.04 3.27 -9.15
C LYS A 21 20.74 3.25 -9.94
N LYS A 22 20.80 2.84 -11.21
CA LYS A 22 19.62 2.70 -12.07
C LYS A 22 18.60 1.84 -11.33
N ASP A 23 17.46 2.43 -10.99
CA ASP A 23 16.38 1.72 -10.36
C ASP A 23 15.84 0.68 -11.34
N ARG A 24 16.02 -0.60 -11.00
CA ARG A 24 15.62 -1.73 -11.85
C ARG A 24 14.18 -2.18 -11.59
N THR A 25 13.45 -1.48 -10.75
CA THR A 25 12.10 -1.87 -10.31
C THR A 25 11.11 -1.94 -11.49
N HIS A 26 11.29 -1.10 -12.53
CA HIS A 26 10.46 -1.17 -13.74
C HIS A 26 10.54 -2.53 -14.47
N TRP A 27 11.68 -3.23 -14.42
CA TRP A 27 11.81 -4.56 -14.98
C TRP A 27 10.97 -5.60 -14.25
N LEU A 28 10.79 -5.44 -12.95
CA LEU A 28 9.94 -6.33 -12.17
C LEU A 28 8.49 -6.33 -12.70
N TYR A 29 7.93 -5.16 -13.03
CA TYR A 29 6.57 -5.06 -13.57
C TYR A 29 6.46 -5.70 -14.94
N ILE A 30 7.45 -5.46 -15.81
CA ILE A 30 7.48 -6.08 -17.12
C ILE A 30 7.49 -7.62 -16.99
N PHE A 31 8.33 -8.15 -16.10
CA PHE A 31 8.38 -9.59 -15.85
C PHE A 31 7.08 -10.13 -15.25
N VAL A 32 6.43 -9.39 -14.34
CA VAL A 32 5.13 -9.79 -13.79
C VAL A 32 4.05 -9.79 -14.87
N ILE A 33 3.98 -8.76 -15.73
CA ILE A 33 3.02 -8.72 -16.84
C ILE A 33 3.23 -9.89 -17.80
N ILE A 34 4.48 -10.14 -18.22
CA ILE A 34 4.81 -11.28 -19.06
C ILE A 34 4.43 -12.59 -18.39
N ALA A 35 4.73 -12.74 -17.11
CA ALA A 35 4.40 -13.92 -16.32
C ALA A 35 2.89 -14.17 -16.21
N VAL A 36 2.10 -13.12 -15.99
CA VAL A 36 0.62 -13.18 -15.96
C VAL A 36 0.08 -13.62 -17.33
N ILE A 37 0.54 -13.00 -18.43
CA ILE A 37 0.11 -13.37 -19.79
C ILE A 37 0.49 -14.82 -20.11
N ALA A 38 1.73 -15.21 -19.82
CA ALA A 38 2.21 -16.58 -20.06
C ALA A 38 1.46 -17.60 -19.18
N GLY A 39 1.22 -17.28 -17.91
CA GLY A 39 0.44 -18.11 -17.00
C GLY A 39 -1.00 -18.30 -17.47
N ALA A 40 -1.67 -17.20 -17.88
CA ALA A 40 -3.01 -17.27 -18.44
C ALA A 40 -3.04 -18.13 -19.74
N ALA A 41 -2.07 -17.96 -20.62
CA ALA A 41 -1.98 -18.75 -21.85
C ALA A 41 -1.82 -20.25 -21.55
N ILE A 42 -0.92 -20.61 -20.61
CA ILE A 42 -0.73 -22.02 -20.22
C ILE A 42 -2.00 -22.57 -19.56
N GLY A 43 -2.64 -21.82 -18.65
CA GLY A 43 -3.87 -22.24 -18.01
C GLY A 43 -5.01 -22.51 -19.00
N LEU A 44 -5.11 -21.72 -20.10
CA LEU A 44 -6.13 -21.89 -21.14
C LEU A 44 -5.77 -23.06 -22.10
N ILE A 45 -4.50 -23.17 -22.53
CA ILE A 45 -4.10 -24.15 -23.54
C ILE A 45 -3.92 -25.55 -22.93
N ALA A 46 -3.36 -25.61 -21.73
CA ALA A 46 -3.03 -26.84 -21.03
C ALA A 46 -3.46 -26.76 -19.56
N PRO A 47 -4.79 -26.87 -19.24
CA PRO A 47 -5.31 -26.67 -17.88
C PRO A 47 -4.63 -27.53 -16.81
N GLN A 48 -4.35 -28.79 -17.12
CA GLN A 48 -3.68 -29.72 -16.21
C GLN A 48 -2.25 -29.26 -15.86
N ALA A 49 -1.50 -28.78 -16.86
CA ALA A 49 -0.16 -28.25 -16.63
C ALA A 49 -0.24 -26.92 -15.82
N GLY A 50 -1.27 -26.09 -16.10
CA GLY A 50 -1.53 -24.88 -15.31
C GLY A 50 -1.78 -25.20 -13.83
N ILE A 51 -2.62 -26.16 -13.54
CA ILE A 51 -2.91 -26.60 -12.16
C ILE A 51 -1.66 -27.14 -11.47
N ALA A 52 -0.82 -27.89 -12.17
CA ALA A 52 0.44 -28.43 -11.62
C ALA A 52 1.45 -27.32 -11.19
N LEU A 53 1.28 -26.07 -11.67
CA LEU A 53 2.11 -24.92 -11.30
C LEU A 53 1.63 -24.20 -10.04
N GLU A 54 0.50 -24.60 -9.45
CA GLU A 54 -0.05 -24.02 -8.22
C GLU A 54 0.98 -23.92 -7.07
N PRO A 55 1.88 -24.88 -6.82
CA PRO A 55 2.87 -24.78 -5.76
C PRO A 55 3.77 -23.55 -5.86
N LEU A 56 4.03 -23.00 -7.05
CA LEU A 56 4.83 -21.78 -7.23
C LEU A 56 4.10 -20.56 -6.66
N GLY A 57 2.79 -20.46 -6.89
CA GLY A 57 1.95 -19.43 -6.29
C GLY A 57 1.89 -19.56 -4.77
N LYS A 58 1.67 -20.78 -4.28
CA LYS A 58 1.63 -21.08 -2.84
C LYS A 58 2.95 -20.73 -2.14
N ALA A 59 4.08 -21.08 -2.73
CA ALA A 59 5.40 -20.74 -2.18
C ALA A 59 5.60 -19.21 -2.09
N PHE A 60 5.19 -18.47 -3.12
CA PHE A 60 5.28 -17.00 -3.09
C PHE A 60 4.40 -16.39 -2.00
N ILE A 61 3.15 -16.86 -1.86
CA ILE A 61 2.24 -16.41 -0.79
C ILE A 61 2.84 -16.72 0.60
N ALA A 62 3.44 -17.89 0.79
CA ALA A 62 4.09 -18.25 2.04
C ALA A 62 5.26 -17.30 2.37
N LEU A 63 6.07 -16.92 1.38
CA LEU A 63 7.14 -15.92 1.56
C LEU A 63 6.58 -14.55 1.96
N ILE A 64 5.45 -14.11 1.36
CA ILE A 64 4.79 -12.87 1.75
C ILE A 64 4.29 -12.98 3.19
N LYS A 65 3.59 -14.07 3.55
CA LYS A 65 3.04 -14.28 4.91
C LYS A 65 4.13 -14.20 5.99
N MET A 66 5.32 -14.71 5.72
CA MET A 66 6.46 -14.67 6.67
C MET A 66 6.85 -13.24 7.09
N ILE A 67 6.72 -12.25 6.18
CA ILE A 67 7.18 -10.89 6.44
C ILE A 67 6.06 -9.95 6.92
N ILE A 68 4.81 -10.43 6.94
CA ILE A 68 3.64 -9.60 7.28
C ILE A 68 3.75 -9.03 8.70
N ALA A 69 4.02 -9.86 9.71
CA ALA A 69 4.05 -9.44 11.11
C ALA A 69 5.10 -8.34 11.39
N PRO A 70 6.35 -8.45 10.95
CA PRO A 70 7.32 -7.36 11.06
C PRO A 70 6.90 -6.07 10.34
N ILE A 71 6.28 -6.17 9.16
CA ILE A 71 5.78 -5.00 8.42
C ILE A 71 4.70 -4.30 9.25
N ILE A 72 3.68 -5.04 9.71
CA ILE A 72 2.58 -4.49 10.50
C ILE A 72 3.10 -3.81 11.75
N PHE A 73 3.96 -4.48 12.50
CA PHE A 73 4.52 -3.93 13.73
C PHE A 73 5.21 -2.59 13.47
N CYS A 74 6.20 -2.57 12.59
CA CYS A 74 6.97 -1.35 12.32
C CYS A 74 6.09 -0.22 11.77
N THR A 75 5.19 -0.54 10.83
CA THR A 75 4.37 0.47 10.16
C THR A 75 3.34 1.09 11.10
N ILE A 76 2.70 0.29 11.96
CA ILE A 76 1.72 0.80 12.92
C ILE A 76 2.40 1.62 14.02
N VAL A 77 3.50 1.14 14.59
CA VAL A 77 4.24 1.91 15.61
C VAL A 77 4.69 3.25 15.06
N LEU A 78 5.24 3.28 13.85
CA LEU A 78 5.67 4.52 13.21
C LEU A 78 4.47 5.37 12.77
N GLY A 79 3.38 4.76 12.33
CA GLY A 79 2.12 5.44 12.00
C GLY A 79 1.58 6.21 13.20
N VAL A 80 1.39 5.53 14.33
CA VAL A 80 0.93 6.15 15.60
C VAL A 80 1.92 7.22 16.08
N GLY A 81 3.22 6.93 16.04
CA GLY A 81 4.26 7.91 16.43
C GLY A 81 4.34 9.14 15.52
N SER A 82 3.99 9.01 14.22
CA SER A 82 3.96 10.13 13.28
C SER A 82 2.74 11.03 13.48
N VAL A 83 1.59 10.47 13.86
CA VAL A 83 0.38 11.24 14.23
C VAL A 83 0.68 12.21 15.37
N ALA A 84 1.36 11.72 16.41
CA ALA A 84 1.77 12.55 17.53
C ALA A 84 2.70 13.70 17.11
N ARG A 85 3.64 13.39 16.22
CA ARG A 85 4.61 14.38 15.72
C ARG A 85 3.93 15.42 14.86
N ALA A 86 3.01 15.05 13.99
CA ALA A 86 2.25 15.99 13.18
C ALA A 86 1.31 16.87 14.03
N ALA A 87 0.67 16.32 15.07
CA ALA A 87 -0.12 17.09 16.02
C ALA A 87 0.74 18.09 16.83
N THR A 88 1.99 17.74 17.11
CA THR A 88 2.94 18.62 17.83
C THR A 88 3.46 19.79 16.96
N VAL A 89 3.36 19.69 15.62
CA VAL A 89 3.78 20.74 14.68
C VAL A 89 2.76 21.88 14.53
N GLY A 90 1.77 21.93 15.42
CA GLY A 90 0.81 23.02 15.49
C GLY A 90 -0.41 22.86 14.58
N LYS A 91 -1.13 23.97 14.36
CA LYS A 91 -2.41 24.01 13.65
C LYS A 91 -2.37 23.36 12.26
N VAL A 92 -1.29 23.54 11.51
CA VAL A 92 -1.15 22.99 10.13
C VAL A 92 -1.10 21.46 10.15
N GLY A 93 -0.30 20.86 11.03
CA GLY A 93 -0.20 19.42 11.17
C GLY A 93 -1.51 18.77 11.62
N GLY A 94 -2.21 19.38 12.58
CA GLY A 94 -3.51 18.91 13.05
C GLY A 94 -4.58 18.93 11.95
N ILE A 95 -4.69 20.02 11.19
CA ILE A 95 -5.63 20.14 10.06
C ILE A 95 -5.29 19.11 8.97
N ALA A 96 -4.00 18.93 8.64
CA ALA A 96 -3.57 17.95 7.66
C ALA A 96 -3.94 16.52 8.06
N LEU A 97 -3.76 16.14 9.33
CA LEU A 97 -4.12 14.82 9.83
C LEU A 97 -5.63 14.56 9.74
N ILE A 98 -6.45 15.53 10.16
CA ILE A 98 -7.92 15.42 10.05
C ILE A 98 -8.32 15.25 8.59
N TYR A 99 -7.74 16.06 7.70
CA TYR A 99 -7.96 15.94 6.26
C TYR A 99 -7.59 14.55 5.73
N PHE A 100 -6.43 14.02 6.10
CA PHE A 100 -5.99 12.70 5.67
C PHE A 100 -6.90 11.57 6.15
N LEU A 101 -7.39 11.64 7.40
CA LEU A 101 -8.33 10.67 7.93
C LEU A 101 -9.67 10.72 7.16
N ILE A 102 -10.19 11.91 6.93
CA ILE A 102 -11.42 12.10 6.16
C ILE A 102 -11.26 11.57 4.73
N MET A 103 -10.17 11.92 4.04
CA MET A 103 -9.93 11.46 2.66
C MET A 103 -9.77 9.95 2.57
N ALA A 104 -8.99 9.34 3.46
CA ALA A 104 -8.85 7.89 3.49
C ALA A 104 -10.20 7.19 3.77
N THR A 105 -11.04 7.77 4.63
CA THR A 105 -12.40 7.25 4.89
C THR A 105 -13.26 7.33 3.62
N PHE A 106 -13.25 8.45 2.90
CA PHE A 106 -13.94 8.55 1.62
C PHE A 106 -13.40 7.57 0.58
N ALA A 107 -12.07 7.38 0.52
CA ALA A 107 -11.44 6.42 -0.38
C ALA A 107 -11.89 4.98 -0.10
N LEU A 108 -11.95 4.58 1.16
CA LEU A 108 -12.45 3.26 1.58
C LEU A 108 -13.95 3.10 1.25
N ILE A 109 -14.78 4.11 1.55
CA ILE A 109 -16.23 4.09 1.30
C ILE A 109 -16.51 3.97 -0.21
N ILE A 110 -15.86 4.79 -1.06
CA ILE A 110 -16.08 4.72 -2.50
C ILE A 110 -15.62 3.38 -3.07
N GLY A 111 -14.52 2.80 -2.51
CA GLY A 111 -14.08 1.46 -2.85
C GLY A 111 -15.13 0.39 -2.51
N LEU A 112 -15.76 0.48 -1.33
CA LEU A 112 -16.87 -0.41 -0.95
C LEU A 112 -18.10 -0.22 -1.84
N VAL A 113 -18.51 1.03 -2.09
CA VAL A 113 -19.68 1.32 -2.93
C VAL A 113 -19.51 0.77 -4.34
N VAL A 114 -18.39 1.10 -4.99
CA VAL A 114 -18.13 0.62 -6.36
C VAL A 114 -17.91 -0.89 -6.39
N GLY A 115 -17.23 -1.46 -5.39
CA GLY A 115 -17.04 -2.90 -5.27
C GLY A 115 -18.36 -3.67 -5.11
N ASN A 116 -19.28 -3.15 -4.30
CA ASN A 116 -20.63 -3.75 -4.16
C ASN A 116 -21.56 -3.50 -5.35
N LEU A 117 -21.31 -2.49 -6.20
CA LEU A 117 -22.08 -2.26 -7.42
C LEU A 117 -21.62 -3.13 -8.58
N ILE A 118 -20.32 -3.36 -8.70
CA ILE A 118 -19.72 -4.07 -9.84
C ILE A 118 -19.58 -5.56 -9.56
N HIS A 119 -19.56 -5.97 -8.26
CA HIS A 119 -19.36 -7.36 -7.81
C HIS A 119 -18.15 -8.03 -8.48
N PRO A 120 -16.93 -7.44 -8.38
CA PRO A 120 -15.75 -8.05 -8.97
C PRO A 120 -15.49 -9.40 -8.28
N GLY A 121 -15.20 -10.44 -9.07
CA GLY A 121 -15.01 -11.81 -8.55
C GLY A 121 -16.27 -12.70 -8.65
N GLU A 122 -17.43 -12.16 -9.01
CA GLU A 122 -18.62 -12.95 -9.27
C GLU A 122 -18.39 -13.94 -10.41
N GLY A 123 -18.83 -15.19 -10.22
CA GLY A 123 -18.61 -16.28 -11.18
C GLY A 123 -17.28 -17.02 -11.02
N LEU A 124 -16.36 -16.55 -10.19
CA LEU A 124 -15.23 -17.36 -9.75
C LEU A 124 -15.65 -18.27 -8.59
N LYS A 125 -15.12 -19.48 -8.59
CA LYS A 125 -15.22 -20.43 -7.47
C LYS A 125 -13.79 -20.83 -7.11
N LEU A 126 -13.15 -20.01 -6.30
CA LEU A 126 -11.83 -20.33 -5.76
C LEU A 126 -12.04 -21.17 -4.49
N GLU A 127 -11.32 -22.26 -4.39
CA GLU A 127 -11.28 -23.02 -3.13
C GLU A 127 -10.41 -22.26 -2.12
N PRO A 128 -10.81 -22.22 -0.84
CA PRO A 128 -9.98 -21.67 0.21
C PRO A 128 -8.60 -22.35 0.21
N TYR A 129 -7.57 -21.59 0.41
CA TYR A 129 -6.26 -22.15 0.67
C TYR A 129 -6.37 -22.92 1.99
N GLU A 130 -6.21 -24.25 1.96
CA GLU A 130 -6.05 -25.04 3.19
C GLU A 130 -4.77 -24.56 3.89
N ALA A 131 -4.91 -23.57 4.77
CA ALA A 131 -3.87 -23.21 5.72
C ALA A 131 -3.69 -24.45 6.61
N ALA A 132 -2.51 -25.01 6.64
CA ALA A 132 -2.17 -26.05 7.60
C ALA A 132 -2.68 -25.60 8.97
N ALA A 133 -3.60 -26.37 9.52
CA ALA A 133 -4.38 -26.24 10.73
C ALA A 133 -3.84 -25.21 11.74
N GLY A 134 -4.43 -24.03 11.77
CA GLY A 134 -4.35 -23.10 12.86
C GLY A 134 -5.77 -22.84 13.33
N GLY A 135 -6.10 -23.45 14.45
CA GLY A 135 -7.31 -23.47 15.25
C GLY A 135 -8.55 -22.72 14.78
N GLU A 136 -9.66 -23.46 14.80
CA GLU A 136 -11.02 -22.93 14.71
C GLU A 136 -11.21 -21.80 15.73
N SER A 137 -11.58 -20.62 15.23
CA SER A 137 -11.94 -19.49 16.08
C SER A 137 -13.38 -19.67 16.56
N ASN A 138 -13.53 -20.22 17.74
CA ASN A 138 -14.82 -20.44 18.38
C ASN A 138 -15.16 -19.34 19.38
N GLY A 139 -15.72 -18.22 18.89
CA GLY A 139 -16.42 -17.24 19.72
C GLY A 139 -15.61 -16.03 20.18
N THR A 140 -16.32 -15.03 20.74
CA THR A 140 -15.77 -13.74 21.19
C THR A 140 -14.71 -13.90 22.29
N VAL A 141 -14.79 -14.94 23.12
CA VAL A 141 -13.83 -15.22 24.19
C VAL A 141 -12.50 -15.70 23.61
N ASP A 142 -12.53 -16.59 22.60
CA ASP A 142 -11.33 -17.08 21.93
C ASP A 142 -10.67 -15.97 21.12
N PHE A 143 -11.45 -15.07 20.52
CA PHE A 143 -10.94 -13.85 19.93
C PHE A 143 -10.21 -12.96 20.94
N LEU A 144 -10.79 -12.72 22.11
CA LEU A 144 -10.13 -11.94 23.17
C LEU A 144 -8.89 -12.65 23.73
N MET A 145 -8.91 -13.97 23.84
CA MET A 145 -7.77 -14.76 24.26
C MET A 145 -6.68 -14.82 23.18
N SER A 146 -7.02 -14.79 21.90
CA SER A 146 -6.05 -14.71 20.79
C SER A 146 -5.30 -13.37 20.73
N LEU A 147 -5.77 -12.33 21.44
CA LEU A 147 -5.05 -11.07 21.60
C LEU A 147 -3.86 -11.20 22.59
N ILE A 148 -3.83 -12.24 23.39
CA ILE A 148 -2.73 -12.52 24.34
C ILE A 148 -1.65 -13.35 23.61
N PRO A 149 -0.38 -12.90 23.55
CA PRO A 149 0.64 -13.54 22.73
C PRO A 149 1.01 -14.94 23.24
N GLY A 150 0.55 -16.00 22.57
CA GLY A 150 1.03 -17.36 22.75
C GLY A 150 1.97 -17.83 21.61
N SER A 151 1.76 -17.35 20.44
CA SER A 151 2.62 -17.38 19.23
C SER A 151 2.33 -16.09 18.48
N ILE A 152 3.22 -15.59 17.60
CA ILE A 152 3.04 -14.26 17.00
C ILE A 152 2.05 -14.31 15.80
N PRO A 153 0.73 -14.41 15.99
CA PRO A 153 -0.25 -14.18 14.95
C PRO A 153 -0.38 -12.69 14.67
N VAL A 154 -0.97 -12.33 13.54
CA VAL A 154 -1.05 -10.95 13.07
C VAL A 154 -1.86 -10.04 14.01
N LEU A 155 -2.95 -10.54 14.58
CA LEU A 155 -3.82 -9.75 15.44
C LEU A 155 -3.16 -9.32 16.77
N PRO A 156 -2.49 -10.21 17.55
CA PRO A 156 -1.67 -9.79 18.67
C PRO A 156 -0.54 -8.84 18.29
N THR A 157 0.09 -9.03 17.13
CA THR A 157 1.12 -8.10 16.63
C THR A 157 0.55 -6.71 16.40
N LEU A 158 -0.67 -6.60 15.87
CA LEU A 158 -1.37 -5.32 15.69
C LEU A 158 -1.63 -4.63 17.03
N VAL A 159 -2.21 -5.37 17.99
CA VAL A 159 -2.50 -4.83 19.33
C VAL A 159 -1.22 -4.38 20.03
N LEU A 160 -0.17 -5.22 20.00
CA LEU A 160 1.13 -4.88 20.54
C LEU A 160 1.72 -3.63 19.87
N ALA A 161 1.63 -3.53 18.55
CA ALA A 161 2.14 -2.38 17.80
C ALA A 161 1.40 -1.08 18.17
N LEU A 162 0.07 -1.15 18.36
CA LEU A 162 -0.72 -0.01 18.84
C LEU A 162 -0.30 0.40 20.26
N LEU A 163 -0.19 -0.56 21.19
CA LEU A 163 0.24 -0.28 22.55
C LEU A 163 1.64 0.32 22.60
N VAL A 164 2.59 -0.25 21.87
CA VAL A 164 3.96 0.29 21.76
C VAL A 164 3.95 1.67 21.13
N GLY A 165 3.16 1.89 20.07
CA GLY A 165 3.00 3.19 19.43
C GLY A 165 2.50 4.26 20.40
N PHE A 166 1.45 3.97 21.16
CA PHE A 166 0.91 4.88 22.17
C PHE A 166 1.87 5.09 23.35
N ALA A 167 2.56 4.02 23.80
CA ALA A 167 3.56 4.13 24.86
C ALA A 167 4.71 5.05 24.44
N LEU A 168 5.26 4.88 23.25
CA LEU A 168 6.33 5.74 22.71
C LEU A 168 5.84 7.18 22.49
N GLN A 169 4.57 7.36 22.09
CA GLN A 169 3.95 8.67 21.99
C GLN A 169 3.88 9.35 23.38
N SER A 170 3.47 8.64 24.43
CA SER A 170 3.36 9.20 25.78
C SER A 170 4.71 9.57 26.39
N MET A 171 5.80 8.93 25.95
CA MET A 171 7.18 9.25 26.35
C MET A 171 7.71 10.56 25.72
N GLY A 172 7.05 11.11 24.73
CA GLY A 172 7.47 12.35 24.06
C GLY A 172 8.89 12.27 23.50
N LYS A 173 9.77 13.22 23.86
CA LYS A 173 11.15 13.26 23.38
C LYS A 173 11.98 12.02 23.73
N ALA A 174 11.71 11.38 24.85
CA ALA A 174 12.40 10.14 25.25
C ALA A 174 12.06 8.95 24.34
N GLY A 175 10.92 8.93 23.69
CA GLY A 175 10.53 7.91 22.73
C GLY A 175 11.13 8.08 21.33
N GLU A 176 11.62 9.27 20.97
CA GLU A 176 12.15 9.56 19.61
C GLU A 176 13.31 8.63 19.16
N PRO A 177 14.32 8.32 20.00
CA PRO A 177 15.39 7.41 19.59
C PRO A 177 14.87 6.01 19.24
N VAL A 178 13.87 5.53 19.99
CA VAL A 178 13.25 4.22 19.74
C VAL A 178 12.46 4.25 18.42
N LEU A 179 11.67 5.30 18.18
CA LEU A 179 10.97 5.47 16.89
C LEU A 179 11.93 5.53 15.71
N LYS A 180 13.08 6.22 15.84
CA LYS A 180 14.12 6.21 14.81
C LYS A 180 14.70 4.82 14.58
N GLY A 181 14.96 4.07 15.66
CA GLY A 181 15.42 2.68 15.61
C GLY A 181 14.42 1.77 14.86
N ILE A 182 13.13 1.88 15.19
CA ILE A 182 12.06 1.13 14.49
C ILE A 182 12.00 1.54 13.01
N GLY A 183 12.24 2.81 12.67
CA GLY A 183 12.34 3.28 11.28
C GLY A 183 13.50 2.61 10.51
N HIS A 184 14.64 2.38 11.15
CA HIS A 184 15.73 1.63 10.54
C HIS A 184 15.37 0.13 10.35
N ILE A 185 14.71 -0.48 11.33
CA ILE A 185 14.21 -1.86 11.22
C ILE A 185 13.20 -1.95 10.09
N GLN A 186 12.27 -1.00 9.99
CA GLN A 186 11.31 -0.94 8.89
C GLN A 186 12.00 -0.89 7.53
N ALA A 187 13.06 -0.09 7.38
CA ALA A 187 13.82 -0.01 6.14
C ALA A 187 14.44 -1.38 5.75
N VAL A 188 14.95 -2.14 6.73
CA VAL A 188 15.45 -3.50 6.52
C VAL A 188 14.32 -4.44 6.10
N VAL A 189 13.18 -4.40 6.80
CA VAL A 189 12.01 -5.23 6.51
C VAL A 189 11.48 -4.95 5.09
N PHE A 190 11.38 -3.68 4.68
CA PHE A 190 11.01 -3.34 3.30
C PHE A 190 12.05 -3.79 2.27
N LYS A 191 13.34 -3.77 2.63
CA LYS A 191 14.37 -4.31 1.75
C LYS A 191 14.21 -5.81 1.55
N LEU A 192 13.92 -6.56 2.61
CA LEU A 192 13.59 -8.00 2.53
C LEU A 192 12.33 -8.24 1.70
N MET A 193 11.28 -7.44 1.91
CA MET A 193 10.07 -7.50 1.08
C MET A 193 10.38 -7.30 -0.39
N MET A 194 11.21 -6.31 -0.74
CA MET A 194 11.63 -6.09 -2.13
C MET A 194 12.43 -7.27 -2.70
N MET A 195 13.20 -7.98 -1.89
CA MET A 195 13.88 -9.22 -2.33
C MET A 195 12.86 -10.33 -2.62
N ILE A 196 11.86 -10.50 -1.75
CA ILE A 196 10.75 -11.44 -1.97
C ILE A 196 9.96 -11.06 -3.23
N MET A 197 9.72 -9.78 -3.47
CA MET A 197 8.99 -9.30 -4.65
C MET A 197 9.69 -9.63 -5.99
N TRP A 198 11.01 -9.88 -5.99
CA TRP A 198 11.68 -10.41 -7.18
C TRP A 198 11.28 -11.84 -7.53
N ALA A 199 10.69 -12.58 -6.59
CA ALA A 199 10.05 -13.87 -6.86
C ALA A 199 8.59 -13.72 -7.38
N ALA A 200 8.00 -12.52 -7.33
CA ALA A 200 6.63 -12.27 -7.74
C ALA A 200 6.31 -12.70 -9.18
N PRO A 201 7.17 -12.53 -10.19
CA PRO A 201 6.89 -13.05 -11.54
C PRO A 201 6.66 -14.56 -11.55
N VAL A 202 7.47 -15.32 -10.80
CA VAL A 202 7.36 -16.80 -10.73
C VAL A 202 6.08 -17.18 -9.97
N GLY A 203 5.80 -16.50 -8.85
CA GLY A 203 4.58 -16.72 -8.08
C GLY A 203 3.31 -16.36 -8.85
N ALA A 204 3.31 -15.21 -9.52
CA ALA A 204 2.18 -14.76 -10.35
C ALA A 204 1.95 -15.71 -11.54
N PHE A 205 3.00 -16.14 -12.21
CA PHE A 205 2.92 -17.14 -13.29
C PHE A 205 2.21 -18.41 -12.82
N GLY A 206 2.67 -19.02 -11.73
CA GLY A 206 2.09 -20.25 -11.19
C GLY A 206 0.68 -20.07 -10.68
N ALA A 207 0.40 -18.99 -9.94
CA ALA A 207 -0.93 -18.70 -9.41
C ALA A 207 -1.95 -18.47 -10.54
N ILE A 208 -1.62 -17.63 -11.53
CA ILE A 208 -2.52 -17.35 -12.66
C ILE A 208 -2.73 -18.58 -13.54
N ALA A 209 -1.67 -19.35 -13.82
CA ALA A 209 -1.80 -20.58 -14.58
C ALA A 209 -2.74 -21.58 -13.90
N ALA A 210 -2.61 -21.73 -12.59
CA ALA A 210 -3.47 -22.63 -11.81
C ALA A 210 -4.93 -22.15 -11.76
N VAL A 211 -5.16 -20.86 -11.45
CA VAL A 211 -6.51 -20.29 -11.38
C VAL A 211 -7.19 -20.34 -12.74
N VAL A 212 -6.52 -19.93 -13.81
CA VAL A 212 -7.07 -20.01 -15.18
C VAL A 212 -7.25 -21.46 -15.63
N GLY A 213 -6.37 -22.37 -15.25
CA GLY A 213 -6.51 -23.80 -15.51
C GLY A 213 -7.75 -24.41 -14.84
N LYS A 214 -8.11 -23.94 -13.63
CA LYS A 214 -9.31 -24.37 -12.90
C LYS A 214 -10.60 -23.73 -13.41
N THR A 215 -10.57 -22.44 -13.74
CA THR A 215 -11.78 -21.62 -13.99
C THR A 215 -11.89 -21.07 -15.41
N GLY A 216 -10.87 -21.26 -16.25
CA GLY A 216 -10.87 -20.82 -17.64
C GLY A 216 -10.96 -19.29 -17.81
N TRP A 217 -11.71 -18.85 -18.80
CA TRP A 217 -11.92 -17.43 -19.13
C TRP A 217 -12.58 -16.61 -18.01
N ALA A 218 -13.30 -17.25 -17.10
CA ALA A 218 -13.94 -16.57 -15.98
C ALA A 218 -12.94 -15.86 -15.07
N ALA A 219 -11.77 -16.47 -14.83
CA ALA A 219 -10.69 -15.84 -14.05
C ALA A 219 -10.19 -14.55 -14.70
N ILE A 220 -9.96 -14.59 -16.01
CA ILE A 220 -9.45 -13.43 -16.76
C ILE A 220 -10.49 -12.30 -16.74
N GLY A 221 -11.77 -12.64 -16.97
CA GLY A 221 -12.87 -11.70 -16.89
C GLY A 221 -13.00 -11.03 -15.53
N ALA A 222 -12.96 -11.82 -14.46
CA ALA A 222 -13.06 -11.30 -13.10
C ALA A 222 -11.89 -10.39 -12.72
N MET A 223 -10.65 -10.74 -13.09
CA MET A 223 -9.49 -9.89 -12.86
C MET A 223 -9.56 -8.59 -13.69
N ALA A 224 -10.00 -8.65 -14.94
CA ALA A 224 -10.19 -7.47 -15.76
C ALA A 224 -11.28 -6.55 -15.18
N THR A 225 -12.37 -7.13 -14.66
CA THR A 225 -13.43 -6.40 -13.97
C THR A 225 -12.91 -5.70 -12.72
N LEU A 226 -12.12 -6.39 -11.88
CA LEU A 226 -11.50 -5.79 -10.70
C LEU A 226 -10.59 -4.62 -11.09
N MET A 227 -9.72 -4.80 -12.09
CA MET A 227 -8.82 -3.73 -12.55
C MET A 227 -9.59 -2.54 -13.11
N GLY A 228 -10.60 -2.78 -13.96
CA GLY A 228 -11.44 -1.74 -14.52
C GLY A 228 -12.21 -0.97 -13.44
N ALA A 229 -12.80 -1.69 -12.50
CA ALA A 229 -13.49 -1.12 -11.35
C ALA A 229 -12.55 -0.30 -10.45
N PHE A 230 -11.34 -0.77 -10.21
CA PHE A 230 -10.32 -0.04 -9.44
C PHE A 230 -9.93 1.27 -10.13
N TYR A 231 -9.61 1.26 -11.43
CA TYR A 231 -9.28 2.48 -12.15
C TYR A 231 -10.46 3.46 -12.21
N LEU A 232 -11.67 2.95 -12.42
CA LEU A 232 -12.89 3.77 -12.37
C LEU A 232 -13.05 4.43 -11.00
N THR A 233 -12.89 3.67 -9.93
CA THR A 233 -13.01 4.18 -8.55
C THR A 233 -11.95 5.25 -8.25
N CYS A 234 -10.71 5.03 -8.66
CA CYS A 234 -9.65 6.04 -8.53
C CYS A 234 -9.98 7.32 -9.32
N ALA A 235 -10.49 7.20 -10.55
CA ALA A 235 -10.90 8.35 -11.35
C ALA A 235 -12.06 9.12 -10.69
N LEU A 236 -13.09 8.42 -10.22
CA LEU A 236 -14.21 9.01 -9.48
C LEU A 236 -13.73 9.72 -8.20
N PHE A 237 -12.85 9.09 -7.44
CA PHE A 237 -12.29 9.69 -6.22
C PHE A 237 -11.52 10.98 -6.55
N ILE A 238 -10.65 10.97 -7.55
CA ILE A 238 -9.86 12.14 -7.94
C ILE A 238 -10.77 13.25 -8.47
N VAL A 239 -11.70 12.95 -9.39
CA VAL A 239 -12.50 13.96 -10.07
C VAL A 239 -13.62 14.48 -9.18
N ILE A 240 -14.36 13.60 -8.51
CA ILE A 240 -15.53 13.98 -7.71
C ILE A 240 -15.08 14.43 -6.32
N ILE A 241 -14.38 13.60 -5.56
CA ILE A 241 -14.08 13.91 -4.17
C ILE A 241 -12.99 14.98 -4.09
N LEU A 242 -11.78 14.70 -4.59
CA LEU A 242 -10.68 15.66 -4.51
C LEU A 242 -10.94 16.90 -5.38
N GLY A 243 -11.56 16.71 -6.56
CA GLY A 243 -11.89 17.81 -7.45
C GLY A 243 -12.91 18.78 -6.86
N THR A 244 -13.95 18.27 -6.21
CA THR A 244 -14.96 19.09 -5.54
C THR A 244 -14.35 19.84 -4.35
N ILE A 245 -13.59 19.16 -3.50
CA ILE A 245 -12.94 19.79 -2.35
C ILE A 245 -11.97 20.89 -2.81
N LEU A 246 -11.13 20.60 -3.81
CA LEU A 246 -10.21 21.59 -4.37
C LEU A 246 -10.97 22.80 -4.91
N LYS A 247 -12.05 22.57 -5.67
CA LYS A 247 -12.86 23.62 -6.24
C LYS A 247 -13.55 24.49 -5.20
N VAL A 248 -14.14 23.87 -4.18
CA VAL A 248 -14.88 24.56 -3.10
C VAL A 248 -13.93 25.37 -2.20
N VAL A 249 -12.79 24.78 -1.84
CA VAL A 249 -11.86 25.39 -0.88
C VAL A 249 -10.95 26.44 -1.53
N THR A 250 -10.48 26.18 -2.76
CA THR A 250 -9.47 27.04 -3.41
C THR A 250 -9.95 27.71 -4.69
N GLY A 251 -11.09 27.32 -5.24
CA GLY A 251 -11.56 27.77 -6.56
C GLY A 251 -10.82 27.15 -7.74
N LEU A 252 -9.76 26.37 -7.51
CA LEU A 252 -8.93 25.77 -8.56
C LEU A 252 -9.61 24.57 -9.24
N ASN A 253 -9.25 24.34 -10.50
CA ASN A 253 -9.72 23.18 -11.25
C ASN A 253 -8.73 22.03 -11.11
N ILE A 254 -9.23 20.84 -10.74
CA ILE A 254 -8.42 19.63 -10.57
C ILE A 254 -7.64 19.28 -11.85
N PHE A 255 -8.22 19.44 -13.04
CA PHE A 255 -7.54 19.12 -14.30
C PHE A 255 -6.35 20.04 -14.58
N LEU A 256 -6.40 21.31 -14.13
CA LEU A 256 -5.26 22.21 -14.22
C LEU A 256 -4.14 21.75 -13.27
N LEU A 257 -4.48 21.33 -12.08
CA LEU A 257 -3.51 20.78 -11.12
C LEU A 257 -2.88 19.47 -11.65
N LEU A 258 -3.68 18.56 -12.19
CA LEU A 258 -3.19 17.32 -12.79
C LEU A 258 -2.23 17.62 -13.97
N LYS A 259 -2.59 18.56 -14.84
CA LYS A 259 -1.72 19.00 -15.94
C LYS A 259 -0.42 19.62 -15.43
N TYR A 260 -0.48 20.42 -14.39
CA TYR A 260 0.69 21.05 -13.77
C TYR A 260 1.65 20.00 -13.19
N LEU A 261 1.12 18.92 -12.59
CA LEU A 261 1.87 17.83 -11.95
C LEU A 261 2.13 16.63 -12.89
N ALA A 262 1.82 16.74 -14.18
CA ALA A 262 1.88 15.60 -15.12
C ALA A 262 3.25 14.91 -15.18
N ARG A 263 4.35 15.68 -15.08
CA ARG A 263 5.73 15.12 -15.08
C ARG A 263 6.03 14.30 -13.83
N GLU A 264 5.52 14.72 -12.68
CA GLU A 264 5.65 14.02 -11.41
C GLU A 264 4.83 12.74 -11.44
N PHE A 265 3.62 12.76 -12.00
CA PHE A 265 2.81 11.55 -12.21
C PHE A 265 3.49 10.55 -13.14
N LEU A 266 4.09 11.02 -14.25
CA LEU A 266 4.86 10.14 -15.13
C LEU A 266 6.07 9.51 -14.40
N LEU A 267 6.74 10.26 -13.54
CA LEU A 267 7.85 9.74 -12.74
C LEU A 267 7.38 8.69 -11.74
N ILE A 268 6.27 8.94 -11.03
CA ILE A 268 5.66 7.99 -10.09
C ILE A 268 5.22 6.72 -10.83
N PHE A 269 4.55 6.89 -11.97
CA PHE A 269 4.10 5.76 -12.80
C PHE A 269 5.27 4.90 -13.28
N SER A 270 6.34 5.53 -13.79
CA SER A 270 7.51 4.80 -14.31
C SER A 270 8.36 4.12 -13.22
N THR A 271 8.36 4.66 -12.00
CA THR A 271 9.11 4.09 -10.86
C THR A 271 8.23 3.25 -9.94
N SER A 272 6.90 3.36 -10.07
CA SER A 272 5.90 2.78 -9.15
C SER A 272 6.20 3.11 -7.69
N SER A 273 6.77 4.30 -7.46
CA SER A 273 7.10 4.81 -6.13
C SER A 273 6.84 6.31 -6.05
N SER A 274 5.95 6.70 -5.14
CA SER A 274 5.65 8.10 -4.86
C SER A 274 6.85 8.84 -4.26
N GLU A 275 7.74 8.12 -3.57
CA GLU A 275 8.96 8.66 -2.96
C GLU A 275 9.90 9.31 -4.00
N SER A 276 9.95 8.75 -5.21
CA SER A 276 10.80 9.24 -6.28
C SER A 276 10.46 10.67 -6.72
N ALA A 277 9.20 11.07 -6.59
CA ALA A 277 8.71 12.40 -6.98
C ALA A 277 8.71 13.42 -5.83
N LEU A 278 8.89 12.97 -4.57
CA LEU A 278 8.70 13.80 -3.38
C LEU A 278 9.48 15.12 -3.40
N PRO A 279 10.79 15.15 -3.71
CA PRO A 279 11.54 16.42 -3.74
C PRO A 279 11.05 17.39 -4.82
N ARG A 280 10.65 16.86 -5.98
CA ARG A 280 10.11 17.68 -7.08
C ARG A 280 8.72 18.20 -6.76
N LEU A 281 7.88 17.37 -6.13
CA LEU A 281 6.55 17.77 -5.71
C LEU A 281 6.62 18.90 -4.69
N ILE A 282 7.50 18.80 -3.69
CA ILE A 282 7.74 19.88 -2.72
C ILE A 282 8.10 21.19 -3.43
N ALA A 283 9.12 21.19 -4.29
CA ALA A 283 9.54 22.36 -5.03
C ALA A 283 8.43 22.95 -5.91
N LYS A 284 7.62 22.10 -6.58
CA LYS A 284 6.50 22.54 -7.40
C LYS A 284 5.37 23.16 -6.59
N MET A 285 5.04 22.60 -5.42
CA MET A 285 4.01 23.18 -4.57
C MET A 285 4.43 24.52 -3.97
N GLU A 286 5.71 24.69 -3.61
CA GLU A 286 6.26 25.99 -3.23
C GLU A 286 6.17 26.99 -4.38
N HIS A 287 6.51 26.58 -5.61
CA HIS A 287 6.40 27.41 -6.81
C HIS A 287 4.94 27.77 -7.16
N ALA A 288 3.99 26.89 -6.83
CA ALA A 288 2.56 27.15 -6.96
C ALA A 288 2.00 28.14 -5.92
N GLY A 289 2.85 28.63 -5.00
CA GLY A 289 2.48 29.64 -4.00
C GLY A 289 2.13 29.08 -2.63
N VAL A 290 2.28 27.78 -2.39
CA VAL A 290 2.06 27.21 -1.06
C VAL A 290 3.29 27.50 -0.18
N SER A 291 3.07 27.99 1.02
CA SER A 291 4.18 28.37 1.93
C SER A 291 5.06 27.17 2.29
N LYS A 292 6.38 27.40 2.36
CA LYS A 292 7.37 26.37 2.69
C LYS A 292 7.07 25.54 3.94
N PRO A 293 6.64 26.16 5.09
CA PRO A 293 6.30 25.39 6.27
C PRO A 293 5.13 24.42 6.05
N VAL A 294 4.11 24.85 5.28
CA VAL A 294 2.96 24.00 4.97
C VAL A 294 3.39 22.84 4.07
N VAL A 295 4.10 23.11 2.98
CA VAL A 295 4.57 22.07 2.06
C VAL A 295 5.50 21.09 2.76
N GLY A 296 6.45 21.60 3.57
CA GLY A 296 7.41 20.79 4.31
C GLY A 296 6.78 19.83 5.34
N ILE A 297 5.57 20.15 5.82
CA ILE A 297 4.83 19.30 6.73
C ILE A 297 3.87 18.38 5.96
N THR A 298 3.02 18.96 5.11
CA THR A 298 1.87 18.23 4.52
C THR A 298 2.30 17.21 3.47
N VAL A 299 3.30 17.53 2.64
CA VAL A 299 3.70 16.64 1.54
C VAL A 299 4.41 15.39 2.05
N PRO A 300 5.45 15.46 2.93
CA PRO A 300 6.06 14.26 3.50
C PRO A 300 5.12 13.46 4.39
N THR A 301 4.26 14.13 5.17
CA THR A 301 3.28 13.44 6.02
C THR A 301 2.20 12.75 5.16
N GLY A 302 1.69 13.43 4.13
CA GLY A 302 0.70 12.87 3.21
C GLY A 302 1.25 11.67 2.45
N TYR A 303 2.50 11.73 1.98
CA TYR A 303 3.17 10.61 1.33
C TYR A 303 3.16 9.33 2.18
N SER A 304 3.38 9.44 3.48
CA SER A 304 3.44 8.28 4.39
C SER A 304 2.08 7.91 4.98
N PHE A 305 1.17 8.87 5.11
CA PHE A 305 -0.04 8.72 5.93
C PHE A 305 -1.34 8.70 5.12
N ASN A 306 -1.35 9.19 3.89
CA ASN A 306 -2.55 9.31 3.07
C ASN A 306 -2.42 8.63 1.71
N LEU A 307 -2.44 7.30 1.72
CA LEU A 307 -2.36 6.46 0.53
C LEU A 307 -3.78 6.05 0.10
N ASP A 308 -4.56 7.02 -0.42
CA ASP A 308 -5.97 6.81 -0.78
C ASP A 308 -6.15 5.74 -1.86
N GLY A 309 -5.26 5.66 -2.85
CA GLY A 309 -5.26 4.58 -3.84
C GLY A 309 -5.06 3.20 -3.22
N THR A 310 -4.20 3.09 -2.20
CA THR A 310 -4.04 1.84 -1.44
C THR A 310 -5.31 1.52 -0.64
N ALA A 311 -5.97 2.51 -0.05
CA ALA A 311 -7.22 2.32 0.67
C ALA A 311 -8.33 1.77 -0.26
N ILE A 312 -8.50 2.35 -1.46
CA ILE A 312 -9.41 1.85 -2.50
C ILE A 312 -9.06 0.40 -2.88
N TYR A 313 -7.78 0.13 -3.12
CA TYR A 313 -7.31 -1.22 -3.43
C TYR A 313 -7.65 -2.22 -2.34
N LEU A 314 -7.39 -1.90 -1.08
CA LEU A 314 -7.62 -2.79 0.05
C LEU A 314 -9.08 -3.21 0.16
N THR A 315 -10.02 -2.27 0.04
CA THR A 315 -11.46 -2.57 0.11
C THR A 315 -11.94 -3.39 -1.10
N MET A 316 -11.57 -2.98 -2.30
CA MET A 316 -12.01 -3.67 -3.53
C MET A 316 -11.41 -5.07 -3.65
N ALA A 317 -10.14 -5.24 -3.30
CA ALA A 317 -9.48 -6.54 -3.33
C ALA A 317 -10.04 -7.48 -2.25
N SER A 318 -10.39 -6.98 -1.06
CA SER A 318 -11.06 -7.79 -0.03
C SER A 318 -12.43 -8.27 -0.47
N LEU A 319 -13.23 -7.40 -1.07
CA LEU A 319 -14.53 -7.79 -1.65
C LEU A 319 -14.36 -8.79 -2.78
N PHE A 320 -13.38 -8.57 -3.66
CA PHE A 320 -13.07 -9.49 -4.74
C PHE A 320 -12.75 -10.89 -4.22
N VAL A 321 -11.83 -11.00 -3.25
CA VAL A 321 -11.43 -12.28 -2.67
C VAL A 321 -12.63 -12.98 -2.04
N SER A 322 -13.40 -12.27 -1.20
CA SER A 322 -14.56 -12.84 -0.52
C SER A 322 -15.63 -13.34 -1.51
N THR A 323 -15.91 -12.59 -2.57
CA THR A 323 -16.88 -12.97 -3.60
C THR A 323 -16.36 -14.14 -4.44
N ALA A 324 -15.07 -14.11 -4.83
CA ALA A 324 -14.45 -15.17 -5.63
C ALA A 324 -14.37 -16.51 -4.89
N MET A 325 -14.29 -16.48 -3.56
CA MET A 325 -14.32 -17.68 -2.71
C MET A 325 -15.76 -18.12 -2.34
N GLY A 326 -16.78 -17.44 -2.86
CA GLY A 326 -18.18 -17.77 -2.55
C GLY A 326 -18.59 -17.44 -1.10
N MET A 327 -17.83 -16.56 -0.42
CA MET A 327 -18.03 -16.16 0.98
C MET A 327 -18.25 -14.65 1.06
N PRO A 328 -19.34 -14.11 0.48
CA PRO A 328 -19.57 -12.67 0.41
C PRO A 328 -19.70 -12.08 1.82
N MET A 329 -19.11 -10.89 2.01
CA MET A 329 -19.16 -10.18 3.27
C MET A 329 -20.50 -9.48 3.48
N SER A 330 -21.10 -9.64 4.65
CA SER A 330 -22.24 -8.85 5.09
C SER A 330 -21.85 -7.38 5.27
N LEU A 331 -22.82 -6.47 5.26
CA LEU A 331 -22.56 -5.04 5.50
C LEU A 331 -21.84 -4.76 6.84
N GLY A 332 -22.16 -5.53 7.88
CA GLY A 332 -21.49 -5.41 9.18
C GLY A 332 -20.02 -5.78 9.10
N GLU A 333 -19.67 -6.86 8.41
CA GLU A 333 -18.30 -7.29 8.17
C GLU A 333 -17.53 -6.28 7.31
N GLN A 334 -18.16 -5.73 6.28
CA GLN A 334 -17.56 -4.68 5.44
C GLN A 334 -17.24 -3.42 6.24
N ILE A 335 -18.15 -2.99 7.13
CA ILE A 335 -17.91 -1.83 8.01
C ILE A 335 -16.79 -2.12 9.01
N SER A 336 -16.77 -3.32 9.60
CA SER A 336 -15.70 -3.73 10.51
C SER A 336 -14.35 -3.78 9.79
N LEU A 337 -14.30 -4.34 8.58
CA LEU A 337 -13.13 -4.32 7.72
C LEU A 337 -12.68 -2.88 7.39
N LEU A 338 -13.63 -1.99 7.07
CA LEU A 338 -13.32 -0.58 6.80
C LEU A 338 -12.65 0.09 8.00
N VAL A 339 -13.20 -0.08 9.21
CA VAL A 339 -12.60 0.48 10.44
C VAL A 339 -11.19 -0.05 10.65
N PHE A 340 -10.99 -1.35 10.46
CA PHE A 340 -9.66 -1.95 10.53
C PHE A 340 -8.71 -1.38 9.47
N MET A 341 -9.17 -1.25 8.23
CA MET A 341 -8.36 -0.77 7.11
C MET A 341 -8.01 0.72 7.21
N ILE A 342 -8.82 1.54 7.90
CA ILE A 342 -8.44 2.94 8.24
C ILE A 342 -7.12 2.95 9.00
N ILE A 343 -6.96 2.06 9.97
CA ILE A 343 -5.74 1.96 10.79
C ILE A 343 -4.62 1.30 9.97
N ALA A 344 -4.89 0.16 9.35
CA ALA A 344 -3.91 -0.61 8.60
C ALA A 344 -3.33 0.15 7.40
N SER A 345 -4.16 0.94 6.70
CA SER A 345 -3.70 1.76 5.57
C SER A 345 -2.68 2.83 5.97
N LYS A 346 -2.68 3.28 7.21
CA LYS A 346 -1.72 4.28 7.72
C LYS A 346 -0.32 3.70 7.93
N GLY A 347 -0.22 2.39 8.04
CA GLY A 347 1.04 1.67 8.07
C GLY A 347 1.55 1.22 6.70
N ALA A 348 0.75 1.35 5.65
CA ALA A 348 1.21 1.02 4.30
C ALA A 348 2.26 2.04 3.84
N ALA A 349 3.31 1.57 3.18
CA ALA A 349 4.29 2.44 2.56
C ALA A 349 3.97 2.63 1.07
N GLY A 350 4.35 3.77 0.50
CA GLY A 350 4.21 4.07 -0.93
C GLY A 350 5.26 3.35 -1.79
N VAL A 351 5.52 2.06 -1.50
CA VAL A 351 6.47 1.20 -2.21
C VAL A 351 5.78 -0.02 -2.81
N SER A 352 6.41 -0.59 -3.82
CA SER A 352 5.89 -1.76 -4.54
C SER A 352 5.64 -2.94 -3.58
N GLY A 353 4.48 -3.57 -3.69
CA GLY A 353 4.10 -4.75 -2.91
C GLY A 353 3.55 -4.47 -1.51
N ALA A 354 3.70 -3.25 -0.96
CA ALA A 354 3.18 -2.91 0.37
C ALA A 354 1.66 -3.08 0.46
N GLY A 355 0.91 -2.74 -0.59
CA GLY A 355 -0.54 -2.92 -0.66
C GLY A 355 -0.94 -4.39 -0.51
N LEU A 356 -0.25 -5.32 -1.21
CA LEU A 356 -0.53 -6.74 -1.10
C LEU A 356 -0.25 -7.28 0.31
N ALA A 357 0.87 -6.89 0.91
CA ALA A 357 1.19 -7.29 2.29
C ALA A 357 0.15 -6.76 3.29
N THR A 358 -0.30 -5.51 3.13
CA THR A 358 -1.34 -4.92 3.98
C THR A 358 -2.70 -5.60 3.78
N LEU A 359 -3.05 -5.97 2.53
CA LEU A 359 -4.26 -6.73 2.23
C LEU A 359 -4.25 -8.09 2.92
N ALA A 360 -3.17 -8.84 2.72
CA ALA A 360 -3.02 -10.16 3.32
C ALA A 360 -3.08 -10.09 4.87
N ALA A 361 -2.43 -9.08 5.45
CA ALA A 361 -2.50 -8.82 6.88
C ALA A 361 -3.92 -8.48 7.35
N GLY A 362 -4.62 -7.65 6.61
CA GLY A 362 -5.99 -7.26 6.91
C GLY A 362 -6.96 -8.44 6.85
N LEU A 363 -6.88 -9.22 5.79
CA LEU A 363 -7.71 -10.42 5.66
C LEU A 363 -7.37 -11.46 6.73
N GLN A 364 -6.08 -11.71 6.99
CA GLN A 364 -5.67 -12.66 8.03
C GLN A 364 -6.15 -12.27 9.43
N SER A 365 -6.25 -10.97 9.72
CA SER A 365 -6.73 -10.48 11.01
C SER A 365 -8.25 -10.47 11.14
N HIS A 366 -8.96 -10.31 10.02
CA HIS A 366 -10.40 -10.07 10.01
C HIS A 366 -11.20 -11.28 9.50
N ARG A 367 -10.72 -11.94 8.46
CA ARG A 367 -11.32 -13.10 7.80
C ARG A 367 -10.19 -14.06 7.36
N PRO A 368 -9.54 -14.79 8.29
CA PRO A 368 -8.40 -15.66 7.98
C PRO A 368 -8.75 -16.77 6.98
N GLU A 369 -10.02 -17.15 6.87
CA GLU A 369 -10.53 -18.12 5.91
C GLU A 369 -10.48 -17.65 4.45
N LEU A 370 -10.24 -16.37 4.20
CA LEU A 370 -10.09 -15.80 2.87
C LEU A 370 -8.63 -15.78 2.35
N LEU A 371 -7.72 -16.40 3.05
CA LEU A 371 -6.30 -16.50 2.70
C LEU A 371 -5.91 -17.96 2.49
#